data_492bcfd64f521dacc2371737296cf38a
#
_entry.id   492bcfd64f521dacc2371737296cf38a
#
_cell.length_a   1.000
_cell.length_b   1.000
_cell.length_c   1.000
_cell.angle_alpha   90.00
_cell.angle_beta   90.00
_cell.angle_gamma   90.00
#
_symmetry.space_group_name_H-M   'P 1'
#
loop_
_entity.id
_entity.type
_entity.pdbx_description
1 polymer ?
#
loop_
_entity_poly.entity_id
_entity_poly.type
_entity_poly.pdbx_seq_one_letter_code
_entity_poly.pdbx_strand_id
1 'polypeptide(L)'
;MTDTADWADTTEQRVLDEAVRLAPRLGWNAGMARAAAVAAGLNAGEAQLLLPQGPRDLAALLSRRHDKAALAALAALNPPPAKIRDKIRQGVIARLDAAQHDAEALRKLSAFLAFPTNMPLALTLIWESSDALWRWAGDTATDENHYSKRAILSGILVSTLAVDMASGRESALKHLEGRIDNVMAFEKWKAGLKPMNLAAEVAAALARMRYGRP
;
A
#
# COMPACT_ATOMS: atom_id res chain seq x y z
N MET A 1 -10.41 29.80 -12.06
CA MET A 1 -9.57 28.59 -12.31
C MET A 1 -9.90 27.40 -11.40
N THR A 2 -10.78 27.54 -10.43
CA THR A 2 -11.27 26.44 -9.53
C THR A 2 -12.27 25.49 -10.19
N ASP A 3 -13.01 25.94 -11.20
CA ASP A 3 -14.13 25.21 -11.81
C ASP A 3 -13.72 24.00 -12.68
N THR A 4 -12.59 24.08 -13.38
CA THR A 4 -12.09 22.98 -14.26
C THR A 4 -11.44 21.84 -13.49
N ALA A 5 -10.75 22.12 -12.37
CA ALA A 5 -10.15 21.08 -11.51
C ALA A 5 -11.24 20.30 -10.78
N ASP A 6 -12.26 20.99 -10.27
CA ASP A 6 -13.43 20.38 -9.62
C ASP A 6 -14.23 19.50 -10.58
N TRP A 7 -14.38 19.94 -11.85
CA TRP A 7 -15.01 19.11 -12.90
C TRP A 7 -14.22 17.82 -13.17
N ALA A 8 -12.90 17.90 -13.28
CA ALA A 8 -12.06 16.74 -13.56
C ALA A 8 -12.17 15.72 -12.43
N ASP A 9 -11.95 16.17 -11.19
CA ASP A 9 -12.03 15.31 -9.99
C ASP A 9 -13.41 14.64 -9.87
N THR A 10 -14.49 15.39 -10.04
CA THR A 10 -15.86 14.87 -9.98
C THR A 10 -16.12 13.87 -11.10
N THR A 11 -15.61 14.13 -12.30
CA THR A 11 -15.81 13.26 -13.46
C THR A 11 -15.00 11.98 -13.33
N GLU A 12 -13.75 12.06 -12.85
CA GLU A 12 -12.94 10.89 -12.52
C GLU A 12 -13.64 9.95 -11.52
N GLN A 13 -14.23 10.51 -10.47
CA GLN A 13 -14.96 9.71 -9.49
C GLN A 13 -16.21 9.05 -10.11
N ARG A 14 -16.95 9.74 -10.98
CA ARG A 14 -18.09 9.12 -11.70
C ARG A 14 -17.65 7.95 -12.58
N VAL A 15 -16.57 8.14 -13.36
CA VAL A 15 -16.02 7.04 -14.19
C VAL A 15 -15.53 5.89 -13.33
N LEU A 16 -14.89 6.19 -12.19
CA LEU A 16 -14.42 5.18 -11.25
C LEU A 16 -15.58 4.38 -10.66
N ASP A 17 -16.69 5.02 -10.29
CA ASP A 17 -17.88 4.34 -9.76
C ASP A 17 -18.46 3.37 -10.81
N GLU A 18 -18.53 3.79 -12.07
CA GLU A 18 -18.95 2.90 -13.16
C GLU A 18 -17.94 1.76 -13.40
N ALA A 19 -16.64 2.04 -13.30
CA ALA A 19 -15.60 1.02 -13.42
C ALA A 19 -15.72 -0.05 -12.33
N VAL A 20 -15.92 0.36 -11.07
CA VAL A 20 -16.13 -0.55 -9.93
C VAL A 20 -17.38 -1.42 -10.15
N ARG A 21 -18.47 -0.84 -10.64
CA ARG A 21 -19.71 -1.55 -10.95
C ARG A 21 -19.56 -2.56 -12.09
N LEU A 22 -18.76 -2.23 -13.11
CA LEU A 22 -18.58 -3.06 -14.32
C LEU A 22 -17.49 -4.13 -14.16
N ALA A 23 -16.46 -3.87 -13.38
CA ALA A 23 -15.29 -4.73 -13.23
C ALA A 23 -15.62 -6.19 -12.84
N PRO A 24 -16.57 -6.50 -11.96
CA PRO A 24 -16.93 -7.89 -11.63
C PRO A 24 -17.29 -8.73 -12.87
N ARG A 25 -17.99 -8.13 -13.83
CA ARG A 25 -18.48 -8.80 -15.05
C ARG A 25 -17.47 -8.75 -16.19
N LEU A 26 -16.83 -7.59 -16.40
CA LEU A 26 -15.97 -7.34 -17.57
C LEU A 26 -14.48 -7.60 -17.30
N GLY A 27 -14.09 -7.75 -16.03
CA GLY A 27 -12.70 -7.75 -15.62
C GLY A 27 -12.12 -6.33 -15.61
N TRP A 28 -10.89 -6.17 -15.10
CA TRP A 28 -10.18 -4.89 -15.09
C TRP A 28 -9.32 -4.80 -16.35
N ASN A 29 -9.77 -4.09 -17.36
CA ASN A 29 -9.13 -4.01 -18.68
C ASN A 29 -9.57 -2.76 -19.47
N ALA A 30 -8.96 -2.54 -20.64
CA ALA A 30 -9.26 -1.40 -21.50
C ALA A 30 -10.73 -1.38 -21.99
N GLY A 31 -11.35 -2.54 -22.19
CA GLY A 31 -12.77 -2.63 -22.56
C GLY A 31 -13.68 -2.13 -21.46
N MET A 32 -13.40 -2.56 -20.22
CA MET A 32 -14.11 -2.08 -19.02
C MET A 32 -13.94 -0.56 -18.85
N ALA A 33 -12.72 -0.03 -18.98
CA ALA A 33 -12.44 1.39 -18.83
C ALA A 33 -13.22 2.25 -19.85
N ARG A 34 -13.26 1.82 -21.10
CA ARG A 34 -14.09 2.49 -22.13
C ARG A 34 -15.59 2.42 -21.81
N ALA A 35 -16.08 1.27 -21.40
CA ALA A 35 -17.48 1.12 -21.02
C ALA A 35 -17.86 2.01 -19.81
N ALA A 36 -16.97 2.13 -18.83
CA ALA A 36 -17.15 3.01 -17.68
C ALA A 36 -17.19 4.49 -18.08
N ALA A 37 -16.30 4.93 -18.96
CA ALA A 37 -16.29 6.31 -19.47
C ALA A 37 -17.59 6.64 -20.22
N VAL A 38 -18.06 5.75 -21.10
CA VAL A 38 -19.34 5.91 -21.80
C VAL A 38 -20.53 5.95 -20.81
N ALA A 39 -20.54 5.07 -19.82
CA ALA A 39 -21.60 5.05 -18.81
C ALA A 39 -21.61 6.31 -17.93
N ALA A 40 -20.45 6.93 -17.73
CA ALA A 40 -20.30 8.22 -17.05
C ALA A 40 -20.62 9.44 -17.96
N GLY A 41 -21.00 9.21 -19.21
CA GLY A 41 -21.42 10.25 -20.15
C GLY A 41 -20.28 10.92 -20.89
N LEU A 42 -19.07 10.36 -20.92
CA LEU A 42 -17.92 10.89 -21.64
C LEU A 42 -17.90 10.41 -23.09
N ASN A 43 -17.52 11.31 -24.00
CA ASN A 43 -17.10 10.94 -25.34
C ASN A 43 -15.66 10.39 -25.36
N ALA A 44 -15.22 9.84 -26.50
CA ALA A 44 -13.91 9.21 -26.62
C ALA A 44 -12.74 10.19 -26.39
N GLY A 45 -12.87 11.46 -26.81
CA GLY A 45 -11.85 12.49 -26.63
C GLY A 45 -11.72 12.90 -25.17
N GLU A 46 -12.84 13.14 -24.50
CA GLU A 46 -12.88 13.44 -23.05
C GLU A 46 -12.31 12.28 -22.22
N ALA A 47 -12.70 11.05 -22.54
CA ALA A 47 -12.16 9.87 -21.87
C ALA A 47 -10.64 9.74 -22.05
N GLN A 48 -10.11 10.02 -23.25
CA GLN A 48 -8.67 9.98 -23.52
C GLN A 48 -7.91 11.10 -22.80
N LEU A 49 -8.50 12.27 -22.65
CA LEU A 49 -7.89 13.37 -21.89
C LEU A 49 -7.88 13.10 -20.39
N LEU A 50 -8.97 12.59 -19.86
CA LEU A 50 -9.14 12.34 -18.43
C LEU A 50 -8.36 11.11 -17.96
N LEU A 51 -8.37 10.04 -18.76
CA LEU A 51 -7.78 8.74 -18.45
C LEU A 51 -6.86 8.26 -19.57
N PRO A 52 -5.71 8.92 -19.80
CA PRO A 52 -4.82 8.62 -20.92
C PRO A 52 -4.27 7.19 -20.92
N GLN A 53 -4.13 6.58 -19.73
CA GLN A 53 -3.72 5.19 -19.55
C GLN A 53 -4.89 4.23 -19.25
N GLY A 54 -6.11 4.74 -19.28
CA GLY A 54 -7.36 3.98 -19.14
C GLY A 54 -7.44 3.14 -17.86
N PRO A 55 -7.35 1.80 -17.93
CA PRO A 55 -7.49 0.95 -16.75
C PRO A 55 -6.39 1.16 -15.70
N ARG A 56 -5.23 1.70 -16.08
CA ARG A 56 -4.15 2.01 -15.14
C ARG A 56 -4.47 3.25 -14.31
N ASP A 57 -5.06 4.27 -14.93
CA ASP A 57 -5.49 5.48 -14.22
C ASP A 57 -6.61 5.15 -13.23
N LEU A 58 -7.59 4.35 -13.67
CA LEU A 58 -8.65 3.86 -12.79
C LEU A 58 -8.13 3.01 -11.63
N ALA A 59 -7.06 2.23 -11.85
CA ALA A 59 -6.41 1.47 -10.79
C ALA A 59 -5.79 2.40 -9.73
N ALA A 60 -5.11 3.47 -10.17
CA ALA A 60 -4.54 4.48 -9.29
C ALA A 60 -5.63 5.24 -8.53
N LEU A 61 -6.69 5.66 -9.20
CA LEU A 61 -7.83 6.34 -8.59
C LEU A 61 -8.50 5.47 -7.51
N LEU A 62 -8.75 4.18 -7.77
CA LEU A 62 -9.37 3.28 -6.80
C LEU A 62 -8.46 3.07 -5.57
N SER A 63 -7.16 2.85 -5.78
CA SER A 63 -6.21 2.69 -4.67
C SER A 63 -6.19 3.94 -3.78
N ARG A 64 -6.06 5.13 -4.38
CA ARG A 64 -6.03 6.40 -3.65
C ARG A 64 -7.35 6.73 -2.96
N ARG A 65 -8.49 6.34 -3.55
CA ARG A 65 -9.81 6.43 -2.89
C ARG A 65 -9.87 5.61 -1.62
N HIS A 66 -9.37 4.37 -1.65
CA HIS A 66 -9.29 3.52 -0.47
C HIS A 66 -8.32 4.10 0.58
N ASP A 67 -7.18 4.64 0.17
CA ASP A 67 -6.22 5.29 1.08
C ASP A 67 -6.85 6.51 1.77
N LYS A 68 -7.55 7.35 1.00
CA LYS A 68 -8.26 8.53 1.52
C LYS A 68 -9.33 8.15 2.53
N ALA A 69 -10.12 7.11 2.23
CA ALA A 69 -11.15 6.60 3.14
C ALA A 69 -10.55 6.02 4.41
N ALA A 70 -9.47 5.25 4.30
CA ALA A 70 -8.75 4.72 5.45
C ALA A 70 -8.20 5.83 6.36
N LEU A 71 -7.55 6.85 5.78
CA LEU A 71 -7.01 7.98 6.52
C LEU A 71 -8.11 8.79 7.21
N ALA A 72 -9.26 8.97 6.57
CA ALA A 72 -10.42 9.63 7.17
C ALA A 72 -10.94 8.85 8.39
N ALA A 73 -11.06 7.53 8.29
CA ALA A 73 -11.45 6.67 9.40
C ALA A 73 -10.43 6.73 10.55
N LEU A 74 -9.13 6.72 10.23
CA LEU A 74 -8.06 6.81 11.22
C LEU A 74 -8.00 8.18 11.92
N ALA A 75 -8.30 9.26 11.21
CA ALA A 75 -8.38 10.60 11.78
C ALA A 75 -9.56 10.76 12.77
N ALA A 76 -10.61 9.96 12.61
CA ALA A 76 -11.78 9.95 13.48
C ALA A 76 -11.58 9.14 14.78
N LEU A 77 -10.45 8.41 14.93
CA LEU A 77 -10.18 7.62 16.13
C LEU A 77 -9.97 8.52 17.35
N ASN A 78 -10.73 8.28 18.42
CA ASN A 78 -10.61 9.03 19.66
C ASN A 78 -10.74 8.08 20.89
N PRO A 79 -9.68 7.88 21.69
CA PRO A 79 -8.32 8.40 21.48
C PRO A 79 -7.57 7.66 20.36
N PRO A 80 -6.59 8.30 19.71
CA PRO A 80 -5.74 7.61 18.75
C PRO A 80 -4.79 6.63 19.46
N PRO A 81 -4.37 5.53 18.79
CA PRO A 81 -3.44 4.57 19.38
C PRO A 81 -2.11 5.25 19.76
N ALA A 82 -1.61 4.96 20.97
CA ALA A 82 -0.38 5.56 21.45
C ALA A 82 0.89 4.89 20.89
N LYS A 83 0.87 3.54 20.75
CA LYS A 83 2.03 2.78 20.30
C LYS A 83 2.06 2.66 18.78
N ILE A 84 3.25 2.78 18.19
CA ILE A 84 3.47 2.64 16.73
C ILE A 84 2.91 1.30 16.21
N ARG A 85 3.13 0.19 16.93
CA ARG A 85 2.58 -1.11 16.59
C ARG A 85 1.06 -1.08 16.40
N ASP A 86 0.36 -0.44 17.34
CA ASP A 86 -1.10 -0.36 17.31
C ASP A 86 -1.58 0.59 16.23
N LYS A 87 -0.83 1.68 15.96
CA LYS A 87 -1.09 2.57 14.83
C LYS A 87 -0.98 1.81 13.50
N ILE A 88 0.10 1.07 13.28
CA ILE A 88 0.28 0.29 12.05
C ILE A 88 -0.82 -0.76 11.90
N ARG A 89 -1.16 -1.48 12.98
CA ARG A 89 -2.30 -2.42 12.99
C ARG A 89 -3.59 -1.73 12.54
N GLN A 90 -3.96 -0.63 13.18
CA GLN A 90 -5.18 0.13 12.84
C GLN A 90 -5.12 0.67 11.41
N GLY A 91 -3.96 1.13 10.96
CA GLY A 91 -3.75 1.59 9.59
C GLY A 91 -4.06 0.51 8.56
N VAL A 92 -3.53 -0.71 8.75
CA VAL A 92 -3.80 -1.83 7.85
C VAL A 92 -5.28 -2.23 7.90
N ILE A 93 -5.89 -2.30 9.10
CA ILE A 93 -7.31 -2.62 9.25
C ILE A 93 -8.18 -1.60 8.51
N ALA A 94 -7.96 -0.31 8.74
CA ALA A 94 -8.72 0.75 8.08
C ALA A 94 -8.59 0.69 6.55
N ARG A 95 -7.41 0.34 6.04
CA ARG A 95 -7.18 0.17 4.59
C ARG A 95 -7.92 -1.05 4.01
N LEU A 96 -7.98 -2.14 4.76
CA LEU A 96 -8.78 -3.32 4.37
C LEU A 96 -10.28 -3.00 4.40
N ASP A 97 -10.75 -2.30 5.43
CA ASP A 97 -12.16 -1.93 5.57
C ASP A 97 -12.61 -0.99 4.44
N ALA A 98 -11.77 -0.01 4.09
CA ALA A 98 -12.02 0.88 2.95
C ALA A 98 -12.15 0.12 1.62
N ALA A 99 -11.42 -0.98 1.45
CA ALA A 99 -11.44 -1.79 0.23
C ALA A 99 -12.61 -2.80 0.20
N GLN A 100 -13.24 -3.09 1.33
CA GLN A 100 -14.25 -4.14 1.46
C GLN A 100 -15.51 -3.86 0.63
N HIS A 101 -15.90 -2.59 0.51
CA HIS A 101 -17.06 -2.18 -0.30
C HIS A 101 -16.88 -2.49 -1.79
N ASP A 102 -15.65 -2.53 -2.26
CA ASP A 102 -15.29 -2.76 -3.67
C ASP A 102 -14.66 -4.15 -3.88
N ALA A 103 -14.91 -5.13 -2.99
CA ALA A 103 -14.19 -6.40 -2.92
C ALA A 103 -14.17 -7.19 -4.25
N GLU A 104 -15.27 -7.22 -5.00
CA GLU A 104 -15.34 -7.92 -6.27
C GLU A 104 -14.51 -7.21 -7.36
N ALA A 105 -14.62 -5.88 -7.44
CA ALA A 105 -13.81 -5.07 -8.35
C ALA A 105 -12.31 -5.18 -7.98
N LEU A 106 -12.01 -5.20 -6.68
CA LEU A 106 -10.65 -5.34 -6.17
C LEU A 106 -10.00 -6.69 -6.56
N ARG A 107 -10.76 -7.79 -6.57
CA ARG A 107 -10.25 -9.08 -7.08
C ARG A 107 -9.82 -8.99 -8.55
N LYS A 108 -10.62 -8.30 -9.38
CA LYS A 108 -10.29 -8.09 -10.79
C LYS A 108 -9.11 -7.15 -10.97
N LEU A 109 -9.05 -6.08 -10.17
CA LEU A 109 -7.93 -5.16 -10.12
C LEU A 109 -6.63 -5.87 -9.69
N SER A 110 -6.68 -6.70 -8.64
CA SER A 110 -5.52 -7.46 -8.17
C SER A 110 -4.96 -8.40 -9.24
N ALA A 111 -5.84 -9.09 -9.99
CA ALA A 111 -5.44 -9.89 -11.13
C ALA A 111 -4.79 -9.05 -12.25
N PHE A 112 -5.32 -7.86 -12.54
CA PHE A 112 -4.73 -6.93 -13.51
C PHE A 112 -3.36 -6.43 -13.05
N LEU A 113 -3.21 -6.06 -11.79
CA LEU A 113 -1.94 -5.58 -11.23
C LEU A 113 -0.88 -6.68 -11.12
N ALA A 114 -1.27 -7.95 -11.03
CA ALA A 114 -0.35 -9.09 -11.00
C ALA A 114 0.33 -9.38 -12.35
N PHE A 115 -0.16 -8.80 -13.46
CA PHE A 115 0.53 -8.93 -14.75
C PHE A 115 1.88 -8.21 -14.73
N PRO A 116 2.94 -8.81 -15.29
CA PRO A 116 4.29 -8.22 -15.28
C PRO A 116 4.35 -6.78 -15.81
N THR A 117 3.56 -6.45 -16.82
CA THR A 117 3.48 -5.10 -17.42
C THR A 117 2.89 -4.05 -16.48
N ASN A 118 2.13 -4.47 -15.46
CA ASN A 118 1.49 -3.60 -14.47
C ASN A 118 2.19 -3.63 -13.11
N MET A 119 3.19 -4.49 -12.93
CA MET A 119 3.95 -4.61 -11.68
C MET A 119 4.55 -3.28 -11.20
N PRO A 120 5.15 -2.43 -12.06
CA PRO A 120 5.64 -1.12 -11.62
C PRO A 120 4.54 -0.26 -11.01
N LEU A 121 3.33 -0.25 -11.62
CA LEU A 121 2.19 0.46 -11.06
C LEU A 121 1.77 -0.13 -9.71
N ALA A 122 1.67 -1.46 -9.61
CA ALA A 122 1.32 -2.13 -8.36
C ALA A 122 2.28 -1.76 -7.21
N LEU A 123 3.59 -1.74 -7.48
CA LEU A 123 4.61 -1.34 -6.51
C LEU A 123 4.50 0.13 -6.12
N THR A 124 4.21 1.02 -7.07
CA THR A 124 3.98 2.44 -6.80
C THR A 124 2.77 2.63 -5.88
N LEU A 125 1.63 2.02 -6.20
CA LEU A 125 0.40 2.18 -5.43
C LEU A 125 0.52 1.63 -4.00
N ILE A 126 1.14 0.47 -3.82
CA ILE A 126 1.32 -0.08 -2.47
C ILE A 126 2.33 0.74 -1.65
N TRP A 127 3.33 1.33 -2.31
CA TRP A 127 4.26 2.25 -1.68
C TRP A 127 3.56 3.53 -1.22
N GLU A 128 2.71 4.13 -2.07
CA GLU A 128 1.89 5.31 -1.73
C GLU A 128 1.01 5.03 -0.50
N SER A 129 0.32 3.88 -0.47
CA SER A 129 -0.48 3.45 0.69
C SER A 129 0.36 3.31 1.95
N SER A 130 1.53 2.68 1.84
CA SER A 130 2.44 2.49 2.99
C SER A 130 3.00 3.81 3.50
N ASP A 131 3.36 4.73 2.61
CA ASP A 131 3.84 6.06 2.97
C ASP A 131 2.77 6.87 3.69
N ALA A 132 1.53 6.85 3.17
CA ALA A 132 0.41 7.54 3.79
C ALA A 132 0.13 7.04 5.21
N LEU A 133 0.14 5.73 5.43
CA LEU A 133 -0.06 5.14 6.75
C LEU A 133 1.09 5.44 7.72
N TRP A 134 2.35 5.43 7.26
CA TRP A 134 3.48 5.80 8.10
C TRP A 134 3.46 7.27 8.48
N ARG A 135 3.08 8.16 7.56
CA ARG A 135 2.90 9.60 7.87
C ARG A 135 1.81 9.80 8.91
N TRP A 136 0.67 9.14 8.75
CA TRP A 136 -0.39 9.17 9.76
C TRP A 136 0.10 8.64 11.13
N ALA A 137 0.92 7.59 11.14
CA ALA A 137 1.50 7.06 12.38
C ALA A 137 2.49 8.02 13.06
N GLY A 138 2.89 9.11 12.38
CA GLY A 138 3.81 10.13 12.90
C GLY A 138 5.26 9.87 12.52
N ASP A 139 5.52 9.07 11.49
CA ASP A 139 6.88 8.85 10.99
C ASP A 139 7.42 10.07 10.23
N THR A 140 8.54 10.61 10.70
CA THR A 140 9.25 11.73 10.10
C THR A 140 10.63 11.35 9.57
N ALA A 141 10.95 10.04 9.53
CA ALA A 141 12.24 9.55 9.06
C ALA A 141 12.49 9.91 7.60
N THR A 142 13.71 10.32 7.28
CA THR A 142 14.18 10.65 5.93
C THR A 142 15.42 9.84 5.53
N ASP A 143 15.88 8.96 6.42
CA ASP A 143 17.06 8.10 6.29
C ASP A 143 16.72 6.72 5.71
N GLU A 144 17.65 5.77 5.78
CA GLU A 144 17.44 4.38 5.35
C GLU A 144 16.24 3.69 6.01
N ASN A 145 15.89 4.10 7.24
CA ASN A 145 14.72 3.59 7.94
C ASN A 145 13.41 3.99 7.24
N HIS A 146 13.39 5.13 6.53
CA HIS A 146 12.25 5.55 5.72
C HIS A 146 11.87 4.47 4.70
N TYR A 147 12.84 3.99 3.95
CA TYR A 147 12.61 2.98 2.90
C TYR A 147 12.28 1.61 3.47
N SER A 148 13.02 1.17 4.50
CA SER A 148 12.81 -0.14 5.12
C SER A 148 11.42 -0.27 5.75
N LYS A 149 10.97 0.74 6.48
CA LYS A 149 9.64 0.76 7.11
C LYS A 149 8.53 0.64 6.08
N ARG A 150 8.63 1.39 4.98
CA ARG A 150 7.62 1.38 3.91
C ARG A 150 7.63 0.07 3.14
N ALA A 151 8.80 -0.49 2.84
CA ALA A 151 8.91 -1.79 2.20
C ALA A 151 8.30 -2.92 3.05
N ILE A 152 8.59 -2.93 4.36
CA ILE A 152 8.00 -3.90 5.30
C ILE A 152 6.48 -3.75 5.34
N LEU A 153 5.95 -2.53 5.48
CA LEU A 153 4.52 -2.29 5.53
C LEU A 153 3.84 -2.64 4.20
N SER A 154 4.48 -2.38 3.06
CA SER A 154 4.00 -2.81 1.74
C SER A 154 3.82 -4.32 1.68
N GLY A 155 4.78 -5.09 2.18
CA GLY A 155 4.68 -6.55 2.28
C GLY A 155 3.56 -7.02 3.22
N ILE A 156 3.36 -6.33 4.34
CA ILE A 156 2.25 -6.61 5.26
C ILE A 156 0.90 -6.33 4.58
N LEU A 157 0.73 -5.17 3.96
CA LEU A 157 -0.50 -4.77 3.26
C LEU A 157 -0.86 -5.77 2.15
N VAL A 158 0.08 -6.07 1.25
CA VAL A 158 -0.16 -7.00 0.13
C VAL A 158 -0.54 -8.38 0.65
N SER A 159 0.23 -8.93 1.59
CA SER A 159 -0.03 -10.28 2.10
C SER A 159 -1.33 -10.36 2.89
N THR A 160 -1.65 -9.34 3.69
CA THR A 160 -2.91 -9.32 4.47
C THR A 160 -4.12 -9.16 3.55
N LEU A 161 -4.04 -8.30 2.53
CA LEU A 161 -5.10 -8.14 1.53
C LEU A 161 -5.32 -9.44 0.73
N ALA A 162 -4.24 -10.13 0.36
CA ALA A 162 -4.34 -11.42 -0.33
C ALA A 162 -5.05 -12.48 0.53
N VAL A 163 -4.75 -12.54 1.83
CA VAL A 163 -5.43 -13.45 2.77
C VAL A 163 -6.89 -13.04 2.96
N ASP A 164 -7.20 -11.74 3.06
CA ASP A 164 -8.58 -11.24 3.16
C ASP A 164 -9.42 -11.67 1.95
N MET A 165 -8.89 -11.52 0.74
CA MET A 165 -9.57 -11.95 -0.50
C MET A 165 -9.73 -13.47 -0.63
N ALA A 166 -8.78 -14.25 -0.11
CA ALA A 166 -8.76 -15.71 -0.27
C ALA A 166 -9.52 -16.44 0.85
N SER A 167 -9.40 -15.96 2.10
CA SER A 167 -9.82 -16.69 3.31
C SER A 167 -10.67 -15.86 4.26
N GLY A 168 -10.99 -14.63 3.89
CA GLY A 168 -11.85 -13.72 4.64
C GLY A 168 -11.18 -12.97 5.77
N ARG A 169 -11.93 -12.05 6.35
CA ARG A 169 -11.48 -11.05 7.32
C ARG A 169 -10.82 -11.63 8.56
N GLU A 170 -11.40 -12.66 9.17
CA GLU A 170 -10.85 -13.27 10.39
C GLU A 170 -9.43 -13.81 10.15
N SER A 171 -9.24 -14.53 9.03
CA SER A 171 -7.93 -15.05 8.63
C SER A 171 -6.93 -13.93 8.35
N ALA A 172 -7.38 -12.85 7.72
CA ALA A 172 -6.55 -11.68 7.44
C ALA A 172 -6.08 -10.99 8.73
N LEU A 173 -6.96 -10.82 9.71
CA LEU A 173 -6.59 -10.22 10.99
C LEU A 173 -5.58 -11.09 11.76
N LYS A 174 -5.79 -12.40 11.80
CA LYS A 174 -4.83 -13.33 12.39
C LYS A 174 -3.48 -13.29 11.66
N HIS A 175 -3.48 -13.24 10.33
CA HIS A 175 -2.27 -13.08 9.53
C HIS A 175 -1.55 -11.78 9.86
N LEU A 176 -2.28 -10.66 9.94
CA LEU A 176 -1.73 -9.35 10.29
C LEU A 176 -1.01 -9.36 11.63
N GLU A 177 -1.62 -9.95 12.68
CA GLU A 177 -1.00 -10.06 14.00
C GLU A 177 0.33 -10.82 13.90
N GLY A 178 0.34 -11.98 13.24
CA GLY A 178 1.56 -12.77 13.07
C GLY A 178 2.64 -12.01 12.28
N ARG A 179 2.27 -11.22 11.27
CA ARG A 179 3.23 -10.40 10.51
C ARG A 179 3.84 -9.29 11.36
N ILE A 180 3.02 -8.61 12.16
CA ILE A 180 3.49 -7.56 13.07
C ILE A 180 4.42 -8.15 14.12
N ASP A 181 4.07 -9.30 14.71
CA ASP A 181 4.89 -9.99 15.70
C ASP A 181 6.25 -10.42 15.13
N ASN A 182 6.28 -10.93 13.89
CA ASN A 182 7.51 -11.31 13.22
C ASN A 182 8.44 -10.10 13.00
N VAL A 183 7.90 -8.94 12.60
CA VAL A 183 8.69 -7.71 12.46
C VAL A 183 9.26 -7.26 13.80
N MET A 184 8.45 -7.29 14.85
CA MET A 184 8.89 -6.91 16.19
C MET A 184 9.96 -7.87 16.75
N ALA A 185 9.83 -9.18 16.48
CA ALA A 185 10.83 -10.17 16.85
C ALA A 185 12.15 -9.94 16.10
N PHE A 186 12.08 -9.64 14.80
CA PHE A 186 13.25 -9.32 13.98
C PHE A 186 13.97 -8.05 14.46
N GLU A 187 13.23 -6.97 14.76
CA GLU A 187 13.82 -5.74 15.29
C GLU A 187 14.46 -5.94 16.67
N LYS A 188 13.84 -6.74 17.54
CA LYS A 188 14.44 -7.13 18.82
C LYS A 188 15.73 -7.93 18.63
N TRP A 189 15.74 -8.89 17.73
CA TRP A 189 16.91 -9.70 17.42
C TRP A 189 18.04 -8.82 16.86
N LYS A 190 17.73 -7.93 15.89
CA LYS A 190 18.67 -6.97 15.31
C LYS A 190 19.24 -6.02 16.37
N ALA A 191 18.42 -5.50 17.29
CA ALA A 191 18.88 -4.67 18.39
C ALA A 191 19.74 -5.43 19.42
N GLY A 192 19.48 -6.74 19.59
CA GLY A 192 20.28 -7.62 20.42
C GLY A 192 21.61 -8.06 19.80
N LEU A 193 21.70 -8.02 18.48
CA LEU A 193 22.97 -8.03 17.77
C LEU A 193 23.58 -6.63 17.95
N LYS A 194 24.23 -6.40 19.14
CA LYS A 194 25.18 -5.29 19.24
C LYS A 194 26.01 -5.32 17.96
N PRO A 195 26.36 -4.17 17.35
CA PRO A 195 27.36 -4.18 16.31
C PRO A 195 28.57 -4.84 16.97
N MET A 196 28.73 -6.14 16.74
CA MET A 196 29.97 -6.81 16.98
C MET A 196 30.95 -5.92 16.20
N ASN A 197 31.90 -5.29 16.91
CA ASN A 197 33.00 -4.57 16.30
C ASN A 197 33.85 -5.61 15.56
N LEU A 198 33.26 -6.24 14.53
CA LEU A 198 33.95 -7.20 13.66
C LEU A 198 35.23 -6.55 13.12
N ALA A 199 35.14 -5.25 12.82
CA ALA A 199 36.32 -4.46 12.45
C ALA A 199 37.33 -4.34 13.62
N ALA A 200 36.85 -4.14 14.85
CA ALA A 200 37.74 -4.04 16.02
C ALA A 200 38.30 -5.42 16.43
N GLU A 201 37.49 -6.49 16.33
CA GLU A 201 37.96 -7.86 16.60
C GLU A 201 38.93 -8.36 15.50
N VAL A 202 38.65 -8.08 14.23
CA VAL A 202 39.56 -8.36 13.12
C VAL A 202 40.83 -7.53 13.25
N ALA A 203 40.72 -6.23 13.60
CA ALA A 203 41.89 -5.40 13.85
C ALA A 203 42.71 -5.89 15.07
N ALA A 204 42.03 -6.32 16.15
CA ALA A 204 42.68 -6.90 17.33
C ALA A 204 43.31 -8.28 17.04
N ALA A 205 42.67 -9.11 16.19
CA ALA A 205 43.26 -10.39 15.74
C ALA A 205 44.48 -10.16 14.83
N LEU A 206 44.37 -9.23 13.90
CA LEU A 206 45.50 -8.83 13.04
C LEU A 206 46.65 -8.19 13.85
N ALA A 207 46.38 -7.38 14.85
CA ALA A 207 47.35 -6.79 15.75
C ALA A 207 48.04 -7.88 16.58
N ARG A 208 47.35 -8.89 17.10
CA ARG A 208 47.92 -10.04 17.80
C ARG A 208 48.80 -10.89 16.89
N MET A 209 48.41 -11.10 15.62
CA MET A 209 49.26 -11.80 14.64
C MET A 209 50.54 -11.01 14.27
N ARG A 210 50.47 -9.68 14.26
CA ARG A 210 51.57 -8.82 13.86
C ARG A 210 52.57 -8.51 15.00
N TYR A 211 52.10 -8.48 16.24
CA TYR A 211 52.88 -8.10 17.41
C TYR A 211 53.07 -9.23 18.44
N GLY A 212 52.47 -10.40 18.22
CA GLY A 212 52.62 -11.60 19.06
C GLY A 212 53.79 -12.44 18.52
N ARG A 213 55.02 -11.96 18.72
CA ARG A 213 56.20 -12.83 18.70
C ARG A 213 56.72 -12.95 20.13
N PRO A 214 57.09 -14.20 20.55
CA PRO A 214 57.63 -14.46 21.89
C PRO A 214 58.98 -13.78 22.08
#